data_ccdd280e97ec0f5bc2ded0636cd37e9a
#
_entry.id   ccdd280e97ec0f5bc2ded0636cd37e9a
#
_cell.length_a   1.000
_cell.length_b   1.000
_cell.length_c   1.000
_cell.angle_alpha   90.00
_cell.angle_beta   90.00
_cell.angle_gamma   90.00
#
_symmetry.space_group_name_H-M   'P 1'
#
loop_
_entity.id
_entity.type
_entity.pdbx_description
1 polymer ?
#
loop_
_entity_poly.entity_id
_entity_poly.type
_entity_poly.pdbx_seq_one_letter_code
_entity_poly.pdbx_strand_id
1 'polypeptide(L)'
;MADASRSPSWSAAARDPQSAGGRQPSAPPAYLKGLDYSVVQQCMHCGLCLPTCPTYDATKIERHSPRGRISLMRAVADDQLEMTRVFAEEMYFCLGCLACMTACPAGVNYAELFERARAEAEASGVLRSPKRNLIRAFAIRWLFMDLNRLQLVGRALRLYQQLGFQSLLRRSGLLRLLPRRLRELEAMTPTIQPSFSADLIPPVTPAVGRPKYRVAMLTGCAQDLIFSDINRDTVEVLARNGCEVITPPEQLCCGSLHAHNGEWELARQLARK
;
A
#
# COMPACT_ATOMS: atom_id res chain seq x y z
N MET A 1 41.39 13.65 7.16
CA MET A 1 40.62 13.62 8.41
C MET A 1 39.49 14.61 8.25
N ALA A 2 38.33 14.14 7.85
CA ALA A 2 37.13 14.96 7.66
C ALA A 2 36.20 14.74 8.86
N ASP A 3 35.79 15.85 9.46
CA ASP A 3 34.99 15.95 10.67
C ASP A 3 33.54 15.48 10.40
N ALA A 4 33.11 14.40 11.08
CA ALA A 4 31.82 13.74 10.94
C ALA A 4 30.84 14.12 12.07
N SER A 5 30.74 15.43 12.40
CA SER A 5 29.87 15.91 13.49
C SER A 5 28.83 16.94 13.07
N ARG A 6 28.04 16.68 12.03
CA ARG A 6 26.82 17.46 11.77
C ARG A 6 25.65 16.56 11.46
N SER A 7 24.88 16.24 12.50
CA SER A 7 23.51 15.72 12.36
C SER A 7 22.60 16.82 11.79
N PRO A 8 21.75 16.53 10.77
CA PRO A 8 20.76 17.50 10.30
C PRO A 8 19.67 17.66 11.34
N SER A 9 19.52 18.88 11.85
CA SER A 9 18.40 19.28 12.71
C SER A 9 17.12 19.39 11.88
N TRP A 10 16.22 18.43 12.02
CA TRP A 10 14.85 18.55 11.54
C TRP A 10 14.05 19.43 12.49
N SER A 11 13.93 20.72 12.19
CA SER A 11 12.95 21.58 12.85
C SER A 11 11.57 21.31 12.25
N ALA A 12 10.75 20.54 12.97
CA ALA A 12 9.33 20.42 12.70
C ALA A 12 8.66 21.77 13.02
N ALA A 13 8.42 22.60 12.01
CA ALA A 13 7.53 23.74 12.12
C ALA A 13 6.09 23.22 12.22
N ALA A 14 5.59 23.09 13.45
CA ALA A 14 4.20 22.84 13.74
C ALA A 14 3.35 24.02 13.20
N ARG A 15 2.53 23.78 12.17
CA ARG A 15 1.50 24.70 11.74
C ARG A 15 0.25 24.48 12.60
N ASP A 16 -0.14 25.54 13.24
CA ASP A 16 -1.29 25.69 14.12
C ASP A 16 -2.62 25.35 13.39
N PRO A 17 -3.50 24.47 13.91
CA PRO A 17 -4.76 24.13 13.28
C PRO A 17 -5.93 24.83 13.96
N GLN A 18 -6.00 26.17 13.90
CA GLN A 18 -7.19 26.87 14.35
C GLN A 18 -7.67 27.90 13.34
N SER A 19 -8.53 27.45 12.42
CA SER A 19 -9.60 28.28 11.84
C SER A 19 -10.71 27.35 11.30
N ALA A 20 -11.57 26.88 12.20
CA ALA A 20 -12.77 26.15 11.84
C ALA A 20 -13.90 27.12 11.53
N GLY A 21 -13.95 27.60 10.28
CA GLY A 21 -15.15 28.16 9.68
C GLY A 21 -15.95 27.05 9.01
N GLY A 22 -17.27 27.00 9.26
CA GLY A 22 -18.16 25.96 8.75
C GLY A 22 -18.09 25.82 7.23
N ARG A 23 -17.71 24.63 6.75
CA ARG A 23 -17.66 24.30 5.33
C ARG A 23 -18.97 23.65 4.90
N GLN A 24 -19.64 24.29 3.94
CA GLN A 24 -20.59 23.65 3.05
C GLN A 24 -19.98 22.39 2.42
N PRO A 25 -20.78 21.37 2.04
CA PRO A 25 -20.25 20.19 1.34
C PRO A 25 -19.58 20.66 0.05
N SER A 26 -18.26 20.79 0.10
CA SER A 26 -17.44 21.19 -1.03
C SER A 26 -17.49 20.09 -2.11
N ALA A 27 -17.45 20.50 -3.37
CA ALA A 27 -17.17 19.63 -4.51
C ALA A 27 -16.05 18.63 -4.14
N PRO A 28 -16.11 17.38 -4.63
CA PRO A 28 -15.08 16.39 -4.30
C PRO A 28 -13.69 16.98 -4.58
N PRO A 29 -12.74 16.81 -3.66
CA PRO A 29 -11.44 17.43 -3.79
C PRO A 29 -10.79 16.99 -5.11
N ALA A 30 -10.44 17.95 -5.96
CA ALA A 30 -9.72 17.72 -7.20
C ALA A 30 -8.27 17.37 -6.87
N TYR A 31 -7.98 16.09 -6.67
CA TYR A 31 -6.68 15.61 -6.20
C TYR A 31 -5.56 15.87 -7.20
N LEU A 32 -5.81 15.72 -8.51
CA LEU A 32 -4.83 15.98 -9.57
C LEU A 32 -4.66 17.49 -9.84
N LYS A 33 -5.75 18.26 -9.85
CA LYS A 33 -5.69 19.73 -9.99
C LYS A 33 -5.07 20.44 -8.78
N GLY A 34 -5.10 19.81 -7.61
CA GLY A 34 -4.46 20.31 -6.38
C GLY A 34 -3.01 19.87 -6.21
N LEU A 35 -2.42 19.17 -7.20
CA LEU A 35 -1.00 18.84 -7.21
C LEU A 35 -0.14 20.09 -7.43
N ASP A 36 1.04 20.11 -6.81
CA ASP A 36 2.10 21.00 -7.28
C ASP A 36 2.43 20.62 -8.73
N TYR A 37 2.18 21.53 -9.65
CA TYR A 37 2.36 21.28 -11.09
C TYR A 37 3.81 20.92 -11.43
N SER A 38 4.77 21.35 -10.62
CA SER A 38 6.18 21.00 -10.77
C SER A 38 6.39 19.47 -10.75
N VAL A 39 5.62 18.74 -9.92
CA VAL A 39 5.73 17.27 -9.83
C VAL A 39 5.28 16.60 -11.13
N VAL A 40 4.23 17.14 -11.76
CA VAL A 40 3.73 16.61 -13.04
C VAL A 40 4.70 16.91 -14.19
N GLN A 41 5.34 18.09 -14.14
CA GLN A 41 6.30 18.54 -15.16
C GLN A 41 7.68 17.87 -15.07
N GLN A 42 8.05 17.28 -13.94
CA GLN A 42 9.35 16.59 -13.78
C GLN A 42 9.57 15.48 -14.82
N CYS A 43 8.51 14.89 -15.34
CA CYS A 43 8.62 13.83 -16.34
C CYS A 43 8.99 14.40 -17.73
N MET A 44 10.23 14.16 -18.15
CA MET A 44 10.75 14.52 -19.48
C MET A 44 10.50 13.45 -20.55
N HIS A 45 9.69 12.44 -20.26
CA HIS A 45 9.31 11.35 -21.15
C HIS A 45 10.47 10.55 -21.77
N CYS A 46 11.66 10.51 -21.16
CA CYS A 46 12.86 9.84 -21.67
C CYS A 46 12.75 8.32 -21.87
N GLY A 47 11.81 7.66 -21.17
CA GLY A 47 11.54 6.24 -21.33
C GLY A 47 12.40 5.29 -20.47
N LEU A 48 13.33 5.77 -19.65
CA LEU A 48 14.16 4.91 -18.79
C LEU A 48 13.37 4.07 -17.80
N CYS A 49 12.13 4.46 -17.48
CA CYS A 49 11.22 3.69 -16.64
C CYS A 49 10.51 2.52 -17.35
N LEU A 50 10.59 2.43 -18.70
CA LEU A 50 9.85 1.42 -19.48
C LEU A 50 10.33 -0.01 -19.19
N PRO A 51 11.64 -0.31 -19.19
CA PRO A 51 12.13 -1.66 -18.94
C PRO A 51 11.84 -2.19 -17.54
N THR A 52 11.65 -1.28 -16.56
CA THR A 52 11.37 -1.66 -15.17
C THR A 52 9.90 -1.85 -14.86
N CYS A 53 9.02 -1.50 -15.80
CA CYS A 53 7.57 -1.54 -15.58
C CYS A 53 6.97 -2.88 -15.99
N PRO A 54 6.47 -3.70 -15.04
CA PRO A 54 5.93 -5.02 -15.37
C PRO A 54 4.66 -4.95 -16.23
N THR A 55 3.82 -3.91 -16.07
CA THR A 55 2.60 -3.77 -16.88
C THR A 55 2.90 -3.32 -18.31
N TYR A 56 3.94 -2.53 -18.51
CA TYR A 56 4.43 -2.20 -19.85
C TYR A 56 5.14 -3.40 -20.49
N ASP A 57 5.95 -4.09 -19.71
CA ASP A 57 6.67 -5.27 -20.23
C ASP A 57 5.74 -6.36 -20.76
N ALA A 58 4.64 -6.61 -20.03
CA ALA A 58 3.64 -7.59 -20.41
C ALA A 58 2.81 -7.22 -21.65
N THR A 59 2.62 -5.91 -21.93
CA THR A 59 1.66 -5.46 -22.94
C THR A 59 2.28 -4.67 -24.08
N LYS A 60 3.43 -4.02 -23.84
CA LYS A 60 4.12 -3.06 -24.75
C LYS A 60 3.23 -1.88 -25.19
N ILE A 61 2.16 -1.60 -24.43
CA ILE A 61 1.24 -0.50 -24.70
C ILE A 61 1.65 0.73 -23.89
N GLU A 62 1.81 1.88 -24.54
CA GLU A 62 2.33 3.09 -23.91
C GLU A 62 1.50 3.56 -22.71
N ARG A 63 0.16 3.53 -22.77
CA ARG A 63 -0.70 3.92 -21.64
C ARG A 63 -0.53 3.03 -20.40
N HIS A 64 0.05 1.84 -20.55
CA HIS A 64 0.38 0.93 -19.44
C HIS A 64 1.77 1.21 -18.85
N SER A 65 2.51 2.18 -19.40
CA SER A 65 3.82 2.60 -18.92
C SER A 65 3.72 3.70 -17.85
N PRO A 66 4.76 3.90 -17.04
CA PRO A 66 4.76 4.99 -16.06
C PRO A 66 4.64 6.36 -16.72
N ARG A 67 5.42 6.64 -17.77
CA ARG A 67 5.37 7.93 -18.46
C ARG A 67 4.04 8.14 -19.19
N GLY A 68 3.46 7.10 -19.78
CA GLY A 68 2.15 7.16 -20.41
C GLY A 68 1.04 7.48 -19.41
N ARG A 69 1.08 6.88 -18.20
CA ARG A 69 0.17 7.24 -17.12
C ARG A 69 0.36 8.67 -16.63
N ILE A 70 1.60 9.16 -16.52
CA ILE A 70 1.88 10.56 -16.17
C ILE A 70 1.29 11.51 -17.23
N SER A 71 1.41 11.18 -18.52
CA SER A 71 0.77 11.97 -19.59
C SER A 71 -0.75 12.04 -19.43
N LEU A 72 -1.39 10.91 -19.10
CA LEU A 72 -2.85 10.88 -18.84
C LEU A 72 -3.21 11.68 -17.60
N MET A 73 -2.45 11.58 -16.51
CA MET A 73 -2.66 12.36 -15.28
C MET A 73 -2.52 13.86 -15.56
N ARG A 74 -1.52 14.25 -16.35
CA ARG A 74 -1.30 15.63 -16.79
C ARG A 74 -2.47 16.14 -17.63
N ALA A 75 -2.93 15.36 -18.59
CA ALA A 75 -4.07 15.75 -19.43
C ALA A 75 -5.34 15.98 -18.61
N VAL A 76 -5.57 15.20 -17.54
CA VAL A 76 -6.69 15.43 -16.60
C VAL A 76 -6.44 16.68 -15.74
N ALA A 77 -5.22 16.90 -15.27
CA ALA A 77 -4.87 18.08 -14.47
C ALA A 77 -5.02 19.39 -15.28
N ASP A 78 -4.74 19.35 -16.59
CA ASP A 78 -4.80 20.48 -17.53
C ASP A 78 -6.20 20.64 -18.16
N ASP A 79 -7.22 19.92 -17.71
CA ASP A 79 -8.58 19.92 -18.29
C ASP A 79 -8.65 19.49 -19.77
N GLN A 80 -7.63 18.82 -20.30
CA GLN A 80 -7.60 18.31 -21.68
C GLN A 80 -8.26 16.92 -21.80
N LEU A 81 -8.41 16.20 -20.69
CA LEU A 81 -9.05 14.90 -20.62
C LEU A 81 -10.02 14.86 -19.44
N GLU A 82 -11.23 14.40 -19.70
CA GLU A 82 -12.20 14.17 -18.63
C GLU A 82 -11.85 12.92 -17.81
N MET A 83 -12.27 12.89 -16.54
CA MET A 83 -12.17 11.72 -15.68
C MET A 83 -13.12 10.63 -16.16
N THR A 84 -12.61 9.75 -17.00
CA THR A 84 -13.37 8.64 -17.57
C THR A 84 -13.12 7.33 -16.84
N ARG A 85 -14.02 6.37 -17.05
CA ARG A 85 -13.82 5.00 -16.57
C ARG A 85 -12.53 4.37 -17.11
N VAL A 86 -12.20 4.63 -18.38
CA VAL A 86 -10.99 4.11 -19.03
C VAL A 86 -9.74 4.66 -18.33
N PHE A 87 -9.69 5.97 -18.05
CA PHE A 87 -8.61 6.55 -17.28
C PHE A 87 -8.44 5.86 -15.92
N ALA A 88 -9.54 5.71 -15.19
CA ALA A 88 -9.51 5.07 -13.88
C ALA A 88 -9.04 3.60 -13.94
N GLU A 89 -9.49 2.84 -14.94
CA GLU A 89 -9.03 1.47 -15.16
C GLU A 89 -7.53 1.40 -15.47
N GLU A 90 -6.97 2.35 -16.24
CA GLU A 90 -5.52 2.45 -16.49
C GLU A 90 -4.72 2.73 -15.21
N MET A 91 -5.24 3.58 -14.31
CA MET A 91 -4.61 3.85 -13.02
C MET A 91 -4.64 2.61 -12.10
N TYR A 92 -5.72 1.82 -12.17
CA TYR A 92 -5.83 0.56 -11.41
C TYR A 92 -5.08 -0.61 -12.04
N PHE A 93 -4.75 -0.55 -13.32
CA PHE A 93 -3.89 -1.56 -13.97
C PHE A 93 -2.43 -1.45 -13.50
N CYS A 94 -2.00 -0.30 -12.98
CA CYS A 94 -0.70 -0.14 -12.34
C CYS A 94 -0.61 -1.00 -11.07
N LEU A 95 0.49 -1.74 -10.89
CA LEU A 95 0.72 -2.56 -9.69
C LEU A 95 1.15 -1.74 -8.46
N GLY A 96 1.52 -0.46 -8.63
CA GLY A 96 2.04 0.35 -7.53
C GLY A 96 3.40 -0.13 -6.97
N CYS A 97 4.16 -0.88 -7.76
CA CYS A 97 5.46 -1.45 -7.33
C CYS A 97 6.59 -0.42 -7.21
N LEU A 98 6.41 0.78 -7.73
CA LEU A 98 7.33 1.93 -7.69
C LEU A 98 8.72 1.70 -8.30
N ALA A 99 8.97 0.58 -9.00
CA ALA A 99 10.23 0.31 -9.67
C ALA A 99 10.63 1.41 -10.68
N CYS A 100 9.64 2.11 -11.23
CA CYS A 100 9.88 3.25 -12.13
C CYS A 100 10.53 4.46 -11.45
N MET A 101 10.40 4.61 -10.12
CA MET A 101 11.02 5.70 -9.38
C MET A 101 12.54 5.52 -9.28
N THR A 102 13.00 4.29 -9.05
CA THR A 102 14.43 3.98 -8.96
C THR A 102 15.15 4.12 -10.30
N ALA A 103 14.43 3.96 -11.41
CA ALA A 103 14.97 4.10 -12.77
C ALA A 103 14.86 5.53 -13.32
N CYS A 104 14.25 6.46 -12.59
CA CYS A 104 13.97 7.81 -13.09
C CYS A 104 15.14 8.78 -12.81
N PRO A 105 15.85 9.28 -13.85
CA PRO A 105 16.94 10.23 -13.64
C PRO A 105 16.46 11.63 -13.21
N ALA A 106 15.19 11.95 -13.51
CA ALA A 106 14.56 13.22 -13.11
C ALA A 106 13.95 13.18 -11.70
N GLY A 107 14.01 12.02 -11.01
CA GLY A 107 13.52 11.89 -9.63
C GLY A 107 12.00 12.07 -9.48
N VAL A 108 11.20 11.76 -10.51
CA VAL A 108 9.75 11.93 -10.46
C VAL A 108 9.13 11.16 -9.29
N ASN A 109 8.40 11.87 -8.43
CA ASN A 109 7.64 11.25 -7.34
C ASN A 109 6.36 10.59 -7.88
N TYR A 110 6.54 9.44 -8.53
CA TYR A 110 5.43 8.69 -9.12
C TYR A 110 4.44 8.17 -8.07
N ALA A 111 4.89 7.90 -6.84
CA ALA A 111 4.02 7.45 -5.76
C ALA A 111 2.90 8.47 -5.48
N GLU A 112 3.25 9.74 -5.36
CA GLU A 112 2.28 10.80 -5.11
C GLU A 112 1.29 10.96 -6.28
N LEU A 113 1.80 10.97 -7.52
CA LEU A 113 0.97 11.07 -8.73
C LEU A 113 -0.06 9.94 -8.82
N PHE A 114 0.42 8.73 -8.61
CA PHE A 114 -0.39 7.52 -8.69
C PHE A 114 -1.48 7.45 -7.59
N GLU A 115 -1.14 7.80 -6.35
CA GLU A 115 -2.10 7.80 -5.25
C GLU A 115 -3.18 8.87 -5.46
N ARG A 116 -2.80 10.07 -5.90
CA ARG A 116 -3.75 11.14 -6.20
C ARG A 116 -4.66 10.80 -7.37
N ALA A 117 -4.13 10.21 -8.44
CA ALA A 117 -4.93 9.77 -9.57
C ALA A 117 -5.97 8.71 -9.17
N ARG A 118 -5.61 7.77 -8.31
CA ARG A 118 -6.57 6.80 -7.76
C ARG A 118 -7.60 7.44 -6.85
N ALA A 119 -7.21 8.37 -6.01
CA ALA A 119 -8.14 9.10 -5.15
C ALA A 119 -9.17 9.90 -5.97
N GLU A 120 -8.73 10.58 -7.04
CA GLU A 120 -9.61 11.28 -7.97
C GLU A 120 -10.58 10.31 -8.67
N ALA A 121 -10.07 9.17 -9.17
CA ALA A 121 -10.89 8.14 -9.80
C ALA A 121 -11.96 7.56 -8.85
N GLU A 122 -11.67 7.42 -7.56
CA GLU A 122 -12.66 6.99 -6.58
C GLU A 122 -13.67 8.09 -6.25
N ALA A 123 -13.20 9.32 -6.09
CA ALA A 123 -14.06 10.47 -5.78
C ALA A 123 -15.05 10.76 -6.92
N SER A 124 -14.61 10.66 -8.18
CA SER A 124 -15.46 10.85 -9.36
C SER A 124 -16.58 9.81 -9.48
N GLY A 125 -16.39 8.63 -8.87
CA GLY A 125 -17.36 7.56 -8.90
C GLY A 125 -17.49 6.81 -10.24
N VAL A 126 -16.64 7.08 -11.23
CA VAL A 126 -16.68 6.44 -12.57
C VAL A 126 -16.51 4.92 -12.53
N LEU A 127 -15.91 4.40 -11.45
CA LEU A 127 -15.74 2.95 -11.21
C LEU A 127 -16.85 2.33 -10.35
N ARG A 128 -17.86 3.09 -9.95
CA ARG A 128 -18.92 2.56 -9.06
C ARG A 128 -19.67 1.43 -9.72
N SER A 129 -19.78 0.31 -9.00
CA SER A 129 -20.70 -0.77 -9.29
C SER A 129 -21.12 -1.47 -7.99
N PRO A 130 -22.33 -2.04 -7.87
CA PRO A 130 -22.79 -2.67 -6.62
C PRO A 130 -21.83 -3.73 -6.10
N LYS A 131 -21.35 -4.61 -6.97
CA LYS A 131 -20.40 -5.68 -6.63
C LYS A 131 -19.07 -5.12 -6.13
N ARG A 132 -18.49 -4.14 -6.82
CA ARG A 132 -17.23 -3.51 -6.43
C ARG A 132 -17.35 -2.79 -5.10
N ASN A 133 -18.44 -2.04 -4.92
CA ASN A 133 -18.69 -1.30 -3.69
C ASN A 133 -18.86 -2.24 -2.49
N LEU A 134 -19.55 -3.37 -2.65
CA LEU A 134 -19.69 -4.39 -1.60
C LEU A 134 -18.31 -4.99 -1.22
N ILE A 135 -17.50 -5.35 -2.22
CA ILE A 135 -16.15 -5.90 -1.97
C ILE A 135 -15.28 -4.87 -1.24
N ARG A 136 -15.30 -3.60 -1.66
CA ARG A 136 -14.55 -2.53 -1.00
C ARG A 136 -15.05 -2.26 0.43
N ALA A 137 -16.37 -2.23 0.62
CA ALA A 137 -16.95 -2.05 1.96
C ALA A 137 -16.53 -3.17 2.89
N PHE A 138 -16.58 -4.42 2.45
CA PHE A 138 -16.18 -5.56 3.26
C PHE A 138 -14.65 -5.60 3.48
N ALA A 139 -13.84 -5.62 2.41
CA ALA A 139 -12.40 -5.79 2.53
C ALA A 139 -11.73 -4.54 3.10
N ILE A 140 -11.85 -3.39 2.43
CA ILE A 140 -11.06 -2.19 2.76
C ILE A 140 -11.64 -1.47 3.98
N ARG A 141 -12.97 -1.24 4.00
CA ARG A 141 -13.60 -0.39 5.03
C ARG A 141 -13.98 -1.13 6.32
N TRP A 142 -14.02 -2.47 6.30
CA TRP A 142 -14.37 -3.26 7.48
C TRP A 142 -13.24 -4.20 7.92
N LEU A 143 -12.73 -5.07 7.05
CA LEU A 143 -11.77 -6.10 7.43
C LEU A 143 -10.38 -5.51 7.78
N PHE A 144 -9.81 -4.72 6.88
CA PHE A 144 -8.47 -4.16 7.08
C PHE A 144 -8.40 -2.95 8.03
N MET A 145 -9.53 -2.49 8.56
CA MET A 145 -9.56 -1.45 9.60
C MET A 145 -9.29 -1.98 11.01
N ASP A 146 -9.29 -3.31 11.19
CA ASP A 146 -9.14 -3.94 12.50
C ASP A 146 -8.30 -5.22 12.37
N LEU A 147 -7.14 -5.25 13.04
CA LEU A 147 -6.23 -6.40 12.98
C LEU A 147 -6.83 -7.65 13.62
N ASN A 148 -7.67 -7.52 14.66
CA ASN A 148 -8.30 -8.68 15.28
C ASN A 148 -9.23 -9.40 14.31
N ARG A 149 -9.99 -8.65 13.51
CA ARG A 149 -10.84 -9.23 12.45
C ARG A 149 -10.00 -9.93 11.39
N LEU A 150 -8.89 -9.30 10.99
CA LEU A 150 -7.99 -9.84 10.00
C LEU A 150 -7.32 -11.13 10.52
N GLN A 151 -6.88 -11.14 11.77
CA GLN A 151 -6.32 -12.33 12.42
C GLN A 151 -7.36 -13.44 12.58
N LEU A 152 -8.62 -13.11 12.90
CA LEU A 152 -9.69 -14.10 12.95
C LEU A 152 -9.89 -14.79 11.59
N VAL A 153 -9.94 -14.01 10.50
CA VAL A 153 -10.00 -14.54 9.13
C VAL A 153 -8.76 -15.35 8.82
N GLY A 154 -7.57 -14.90 9.23
CA GLY A 154 -6.32 -15.63 9.08
C GLY A 154 -6.37 -16.99 9.79
N ARG A 155 -6.82 -17.05 11.05
CA ARG A 155 -6.99 -18.32 11.80
C ARG A 155 -7.98 -19.26 11.13
N ALA A 156 -9.10 -18.74 10.64
CA ALA A 156 -10.08 -19.57 9.91
C ALA A 156 -9.47 -20.13 8.60
N LEU A 157 -8.75 -19.31 7.85
CA LEU A 157 -8.07 -19.73 6.63
C LEU A 157 -6.98 -20.78 6.93
N ARG A 158 -6.25 -20.61 8.01
CA ARG A 158 -5.26 -21.58 8.45
C ARG A 158 -5.91 -22.91 8.80
N LEU A 159 -7.04 -22.90 9.56
CA LEU A 159 -7.78 -24.12 9.89
C LEU A 159 -8.22 -24.87 8.62
N TYR A 160 -8.72 -24.12 7.63
CA TYR A 160 -9.05 -24.65 6.30
C TYR A 160 -7.85 -25.35 5.64
N GLN A 161 -6.66 -24.76 5.74
CA GLN A 161 -5.42 -25.32 5.19
C GLN A 161 -4.97 -26.56 5.97
N GLN A 162 -5.00 -26.52 7.31
CA GLN A 162 -4.55 -27.61 8.18
C GLN A 162 -5.46 -28.85 8.12
N LEU A 163 -6.76 -28.66 8.03
CA LEU A 163 -7.71 -29.77 7.89
C LEU A 163 -7.65 -30.45 6.51
N GLY A 164 -6.79 -29.98 5.63
CA GLY A 164 -6.60 -30.55 4.30
C GLY A 164 -7.73 -30.22 3.31
N PHE A 165 -8.72 -29.40 3.69
CA PHE A 165 -9.80 -29.01 2.79
C PHE A 165 -9.27 -28.33 1.52
N GLN A 166 -8.21 -27.55 1.61
CA GLN A 166 -7.55 -26.94 0.45
C GLN A 166 -7.04 -28.02 -0.51
N SER A 167 -6.35 -29.03 0.01
CA SER A 167 -5.81 -30.13 -0.79
C SER A 167 -6.94 -30.99 -1.39
N LEU A 168 -7.97 -31.24 -0.60
CA LEU A 168 -9.16 -31.98 -1.06
C LEU A 168 -9.87 -31.24 -2.21
N LEU A 169 -10.12 -29.94 -2.07
CA LEU A 169 -10.76 -29.14 -3.10
C LEU A 169 -9.91 -29.04 -4.37
N ARG A 170 -8.60 -28.92 -4.24
CA ARG A 170 -7.67 -28.90 -5.38
C ARG A 170 -7.64 -30.27 -6.11
N ARG A 171 -7.66 -31.38 -5.38
CA ARG A 171 -7.62 -32.74 -5.94
C ARG A 171 -8.97 -33.21 -6.50
N SER A 172 -10.08 -32.86 -5.86
CA SER A 172 -11.42 -33.27 -6.29
C SER A 172 -11.90 -32.66 -7.60
N GLY A 173 -11.20 -31.62 -8.09
CA GLY A 173 -11.65 -30.90 -9.28
C GLY A 173 -12.85 -29.98 -9.05
N LEU A 174 -13.40 -29.92 -7.83
CA LEU A 174 -14.54 -29.03 -7.50
C LEU A 174 -14.26 -27.56 -7.81
N LEU A 175 -12.99 -27.14 -7.73
CA LEU A 175 -12.59 -25.78 -8.10
C LEU A 175 -12.91 -25.44 -9.57
N ARG A 176 -13.08 -26.45 -10.45
CA ARG A 176 -13.49 -26.23 -11.84
C ARG A 176 -14.90 -25.68 -11.97
N LEU A 177 -15.75 -25.91 -10.96
CA LEU A 177 -17.13 -25.36 -10.90
C LEU A 177 -17.13 -23.87 -10.53
N LEU A 178 -16.05 -23.37 -9.95
CA LEU A 178 -15.94 -21.95 -9.60
C LEU A 178 -15.60 -21.11 -10.84
N PRO A 179 -16.09 -19.86 -10.89
CA PRO A 179 -15.63 -18.88 -11.88
C PRO A 179 -14.10 -18.81 -11.94
N ARG A 180 -13.54 -18.66 -13.14
CA ARG A 180 -12.10 -18.64 -13.38
C ARG A 180 -11.34 -17.73 -12.39
N ARG A 181 -11.86 -16.52 -12.13
CA ARG A 181 -11.24 -15.57 -11.19
C ARG A 181 -11.12 -16.09 -9.77
N LEU A 182 -12.13 -16.78 -9.25
CA LEU A 182 -12.08 -17.34 -7.89
C LEU A 182 -11.10 -18.50 -7.79
N ARG A 183 -10.99 -19.30 -8.85
CA ARG A 183 -10.01 -20.39 -8.93
C ARG A 183 -8.58 -19.85 -8.97
N GLU A 184 -8.33 -18.78 -9.72
CA GLU A 184 -7.03 -18.11 -9.77
C GLU A 184 -6.67 -17.51 -8.40
N LEU A 185 -7.61 -16.87 -7.71
CA LEU A 185 -7.40 -16.34 -6.36
C LEU A 185 -7.10 -17.45 -5.33
N GLU A 186 -7.81 -18.59 -5.42
CA GLU A 186 -7.54 -19.74 -4.54
C GLU A 186 -6.14 -20.29 -4.78
N ALA A 187 -5.71 -20.40 -6.04
CA ALA A 187 -4.36 -20.87 -6.38
C ALA A 187 -3.25 -19.95 -5.83
N MET A 188 -3.54 -18.66 -5.69
CA MET A 188 -2.62 -17.65 -5.14
C MET A 188 -2.71 -17.50 -3.62
N THR A 189 -3.60 -18.25 -2.94
CA THR A 189 -3.78 -18.14 -1.49
C THR A 189 -2.49 -18.56 -0.78
N PRO A 190 -1.86 -17.65 0.00
CA PRO A 190 -0.63 -17.95 0.70
C PRO A 190 -0.86 -18.89 1.88
N THR A 191 0.19 -19.54 2.33
CA THR A 191 0.16 -20.30 3.58
C THR A 191 0.14 -19.34 4.77
N ILE A 192 -0.80 -19.52 5.67
CA ILE A 192 -0.92 -18.71 6.89
C ILE A 192 0.01 -19.28 7.96
N GLN A 193 0.79 -18.40 8.59
CA GLN A 193 1.73 -18.77 9.65
C GLN A 193 1.03 -19.30 10.92
N PRO A 194 1.70 -20.19 11.67
CA PRO A 194 1.16 -20.79 12.90
C PRO A 194 0.92 -19.79 14.02
N SER A 195 1.77 -18.79 14.13
CA SER A 195 1.77 -17.79 15.17
C SER A 195 1.91 -16.41 14.54
N PHE A 196 1.32 -15.42 15.15
CA PHE A 196 1.49 -14.03 14.73
C PHE A 196 2.69 -13.39 15.40
N SER A 197 3.12 -12.24 14.93
CA SER A 197 4.31 -11.55 15.46
C SER A 197 4.19 -11.25 16.96
N ALA A 198 2.99 -10.96 17.46
CA ALA A 198 2.75 -10.74 18.88
C ALA A 198 3.05 -11.98 19.77
N ASP A 199 2.92 -13.18 19.20
CA ASP A 199 3.25 -14.43 19.89
C ASP A 199 4.75 -14.77 19.81
N LEU A 200 5.45 -14.23 18.81
CA LEU A 200 6.85 -14.57 18.48
C LEU A 200 7.86 -13.54 18.96
N ILE A 201 7.43 -12.28 19.15
CA ILE A 201 8.29 -11.14 19.42
C ILE A 201 7.83 -10.48 20.71
N PRO A 202 8.71 -10.35 21.73
CA PRO A 202 8.37 -9.60 22.94
C PRO A 202 8.22 -8.11 22.65
N PRO A 203 7.47 -7.37 23.50
CA PRO A 203 7.27 -5.91 23.32
C PRO A 203 8.57 -5.11 23.25
N VAL A 204 9.60 -5.57 23.93
CA VAL A 204 10.95 -5.00 23.90
C VAL A 204 11.96 -6.14 23.76
N THR A 205 12.76 -6.07 22.70
CA THR A 205 13.89 -6.96 22.49
C THR A 205 15.18 -6.18 22.74
N PRO A 206 15.96 -6.52 23.76
CA PRO A 206 17.19 -5.81 24.09
C PRO A 206 18.26 -6.01 23.01
N ALA A 207 19.13 -5.02 22.85
CA ALA A 207 20.29 -5.15 21.98
C ALA A 207 21.25 -6.24 22.50
N VAL A 208 21.83 -7.00 21.59
CA VAL A 208 22.93 -7.92 21.91
C VAL A 208 24.23 -7.10 22.02
N GLY A 209 24.84 -7.10 23.21
CA GLY A 209 26.03 -6.31 23.51
C GLY A 209 25.71 -4.86 23.86
N ARG A 210 26.59 -3.92 23.46
CA ARG A 210 26.40 -2.49 23.76
C ARG A 210 25.31 -1.89 22.87
N PRO A 211 24.23 -1.33 23.44
CA PRO A 211 23.18 -0.66 22.68
C PRO A 211 23.74 0.54 21.88
N LYS A 212 23.40 0.60 20.59
CA LYS A 212 23.76 1.71 19.68
C LYS A 212 22.55 2.55 19.30
N TYR A 213 21.42 1.88 19.07
CA TYR A 213 20.19 2.51 18.59
C TYR A 213 18.98 1.93 19.28
N ARG A 214 17.92 2.72 19.30
CA ARG A 214 16.58 2.29 19.70
C ARG A 214 15.65 2.44 18.51
N VAL A 215 14.99 1.36 18.09
CA VAL A 215 14.17 1.32 16.88
C VAL A 215 12.79 0.73 17.18
N ALA A 216 11.78 1.16 16.47
CA ALA A 216 10.45 0.57 16.54
C ALA A 216 10.21 -0.35 15.33
N MET A 217 9.59 -1.51 15.56
CA MET A 217 9.21 -2.46 14.53
C MET A 217 7.71 -2.39 14.27
N LEU A 218 7.33 -2.11 13.01
CA LEU A 218 5.97 -2.25 12.53
C LEU A 218 5.80 -3.63 11.89
N THR A 219 4.98 -4.50 12.49
CA THR A 219 4.79 -5.88 12.03
C THR A 219 3.91 -5.99 10.79
N GLY A 220 3.16 -4.93 10.48
CA GLY A 220 2.23 -4.88 9.35
C GLY A 220 0.96 -5.70 9.60
N CYS A 221 0.07 -5.70 8.63
CA CYS A 221 -1.20 -6.44 8.71
C CYS A 221 -1.15 -7.76 7.93
N ALA A 222 -1.00 -7.71 6.60
CA ALA A 222 -0.87 -8.89 5.77
C ALA A 222 0.47 -9.63 6.02
N GLN A 223 1.54 -8.88 6.28
CA GLN A 223 2.84 -9.42 6.61
C GLN A 223 2.80 -10.25 7.90
N ASP A 224 2.07 -9.78 8.92
CA ASP A 224 1.90 -10.50 10.17
C ASP A 224 1.22 -11.87 9.98
N LEU A 225 0.27 -11.98 9.05
CA LEU A 225 -0.42 -13.23 8.77
C LEU A 225 0.44 -14.27 8.01
N ILE A 226 1.31 -13.80 7.12
CA ILE A 226 1.98 -14.63 6.12
C ILE A 226 3.47 -14.78 6.42
N PHE A 227 4.09 -13.77 7.00
CA PHE A 227 5.53 -13.65 7.19
C PHE A 227 5.91 -13.22 8.62
N SER A 228 5.17 -13.69 9.63
CA SER A 228 5.48 -13.39 11.04
C SER A 228 6.85 -13.93 11.49
N ASP A 229 7.31 -15.02 10.89
CA ASP A 229 8.66 -15.56 11.04
C ASP A 229 9.73 -14.57 10.54
N ILE A 230 9.52 -13.94 9.39
CA ILE A 230 10.41 -12.90 8.87
C ILE A 230 10.42 -11.67 9.79
N ASN A 231 9.29 -11.31 10.38
CA ASN A 231 9.24 -10.24 11.38
C ASN A 231 10.13 -10.57 12.60
N ARG A 232 10.03 -11.78 13.13
CA ARG A 232 10.88 -12.27 14.23
C ARG A 232 12.35 -12.21 13.84
N ASP A 233 12.71 -12.75 12.68
CA ASP A 233 14.10 -12.80 12.22
C ASP A 233 14.66 -11.39 11.98
N THR A 234 13.81 -10.46 11.52
CA THR A 234 14.18 -9.03 11.37
C THR A 234 14.52 -8.41 12.72
N VAL A 235 13.70 -8.66 13.75
CA VAL A 235 13.96 -8.17 15.12
C VAL A 235 15.25 -8.75 15.66
N GLU A 236 15.50 -10.05 15.43
CA GLU A 236 16.72 -10.72 15.87
C GLU A 236 17.97 -10.13 15.18
N VAL A 237 17.92 -9.89 13.89
CA VAL A 237 19.01 -9.25 13.14
C VAL A 237 19.29 -7.85 13.67
N LEU A 238 18.25 -7.04 13.90
CA LEU A 238 18.40 -5.71 14.48
C LEU A 238 19.04 -5.74 15.87
N ALA A 239 18.58 -6.65 16.74
CA ALA A 239 19.11 -6.82 18.09
C ALA A 239 20.60 -7.20 18.06
N ARG A 240 20.99 -8.13 17.18
CA ARG A 240 22.41 -8.55 16.99
C ARG A 240 23.29 -7.43 16.43
N ASN A 241 22.70 -6.44 15.75
CA ASN A 241 23.43 -5.26 15.27
C ASN A 241 23.46 -4.11 16.29
N GLY A 242 23.05 -4.35 17.53
CA GLY A 242 23.09 -3.39 18.61
C GLY A 242 21.86 -2.47 18.69
N CYS A 243 20.73 -2.88 18.13
CA CYS A 243 19.47 -2.15 18.27
C CYS A 243 18.64 -2.73 19.42
N GLU A 244 18.16 -1.90 20.34
CA GLU A 244 17.02 -2.21 21.18
C GLU A 244 15.76 -2.06 20.31
N VAL A 245 14.98 -3.12 20.14
CA VAL A 245 13.81 -3.12 19.26
C VAL A 245 12.53 -3.08 20.09
N ILE A 246 11.71 -2.07 19.84
CA ILE A 246 10.38 -1.94 20.44
C ILE A 246 9.36 -2.43 19.43
N THR A 247 8.58 -3.43 19.81
CA THR A 247 7.46 -3.95 19.03
C THR A 247 6.18 -3.72 19.84
N PRO A 248 5.49 -2.58 19.64
CA PRO A 248 4.28 -2.28 20.42
C PRO A 248 3.26 -3.40 20.25
N PRO A 249 2.61 -3.89 21.32
CA PRO A 249 1.61 -4.95 21.22
C PRO A 249 0.33 -4.48 20.52
N GLU A 250 -0.01 -3.21 20.67
CA GLU A 250 -1.16 -2.58 20.05
C GLU A 250 -0.75 -1.96 18.72
N GLN A 251 -0.65 -2.77 17.69
CA GLN A 251 -0.36 -2.29 16.34
C GLN A 251 -1.62 -2.26 15.49
N LEU A 252 -1.59 -1.40 14.48
CA LEU A 252 -2.67 -1.24 13.52
C LEU A 252 -2.15 -1.44 12.09
N CYS A 253 -3.07 -1.52 11.14
CA CYS A 253 -2.71 -1.42 9.74
C CYS A 253 -2.02 -0.06 9.49
N CYS A 254 -0.91 -0.06 8.74
CA CYS A 254 -0.19 1.19 8.37
C CYS A 254 -1.01 2.14 7.48
N GLY A 255 -2.18 1.72 7.00
CA GLY A 255 -3.04 2.52 6.12
C GLY A 255 -2.62 2.53 4.66
N SER A 256 -1.48 1.94 4.30
CA SER A 256 -0.95 1.95 2.93
C SER A 256 -1.95 1.36 1.92
N LEU A 257 -2.58 0.23 2.26
CA LEU A 257 -3.62 -0.37 1.43
C LEU A 257 -4.78 0.60 1.16
N HIS A 258 -5.18 1.38 2.16
CA HIS A 258 -6.25 2.37 2.05
C HIS A 258 -5.82 3.54 1.15
N ALA A 259 -4.62 4.11 1.39
CA ALA A 259 -4.06 5.20 0.59
C ALA A 259 -3.93 4.80 -0.89
N HIS A 260 -3.33 3.64 -1.16
CA HIS A 260 -3.14 3.12 -2.52
C HIS A 260 -4.46 2.77 -3.25
N ASN A 261 -5.56 2.64 -2.52
CA ASN A 261 -6.89 2.43 -3.09
C ASN A 261 -7.78 3.69 -3.05
N GLY A 262 -7.21 4.87 -2.80
CA GLY A 262 -7.94 6.14 -2.80
C GLY A 262 -8.82 6.38 -1.57
N GLU A 263 -8.70 5.57 -0.52
CA GLU A 263 -9.42 5.74 0.75
C GLU A 263 -8.56 6.56 1.75
N TRP A 264 -8.19 7.76 1.35
CA TRP A 264 -7.24 8.57 2.10
C TRP A 264 -7.70 8.96 3.50
N GLU A 265 -9.00 9.19 3.68
CA GLU A 265 -9.53 9.53 5.00
C GLU A 265 -9.41 8.36 5.98
N LEU A 266 -9.64 7.13 5.52
CA LEU A 266 -9.42 5.93 6.32
C LEU A 266 -7.92 5.70 6.60
N ALA A 267 -7.05 5.98 5.61
CA ALA A 267 -5.61 5.91 5.82
C ALA A 267 -5.14 6.91 6.90
N ARG A 268 -5.65 8.15 6.87
CA ARG A 268 -5.37 9.17 7.91
C ARG A 268 -5.88 8.75 9.29
N GLN A 269 -7.06 8.14 9.37
CA GLN A 269 -7.59 7.62 10.63
C GLN A 269 -6.69 6.54 11.22
N LEU A 270 -6.15 5.64 10.39
CA LEU A 270 -5.20 4.61 10.84
C LEU A 270 -3.86 5.21 11.27
N ALA A 271 -3.36 6.22 10.55
CA ALA A 271 -2.09 6.88 10.87
C ALA A 271 -2.14 7.74 12.15
N ARG A 272 -3.34 8.17 12.58
CA ARG A 272 -3.51 8.97 13.80
C ARG A 272 -3.67 8.13 15.08
N LYS A 273 -3.92 6.86 14.95
CA LYS A 273 -4.00 5.89 16.05
C LYS A 273 -2.64 5.35 16.43
#